data_d17d9db24a0382d9ccb7c5b6889b6f80
#
_entry.id   d17d9db24a0382d9ccb7c5b6889b6f80
#
_cell.length_a   1.000
_cell.length_b   1.000
_cell.length_c   1.000
_cell.angle_alpha   90.00
_cell.angle_beta   90.00
_cell.angle_gamma   90.00
#
_symmetry.space_group_name_H-M   'P 1'
#
loop_
_entity.id
_entity.type
_entity.pdbx_description
1 polymer ?
#
loop_
_entity_poly.entity_id
_entity_poly.type
_entity_poly.pdbx_seq_one_letter_code
_entity_poly.pdbx_strand_id
1 'polypeptide(L)'
;VFAQWDIKKSESLTYNYRMSNFFNDVNTLVDGFTLNNFNSLSSGNRFIDNALQQNHNLRYSKYNLFNYTTIFAFLNYTSTKDPVVNRSFFNGISQISDRVNANFTNESVSGTFSYQRSFKKFYKASAVTNITWSKNNQLFVNPADPTNPAVDFSRSIENWNQFYRVSLGTQFQKLPNLEAAYGINVNENPGAVFTTHSPSVTLDYRIIEGLALTSTYTYNDFRSRDGNINNTFDLLTASINYRKKDSKLEYRISGTNLLNTKSINRDSFNVVSFNSSQYFVQPRYIIFSLQYSL
;
A
#
# COMPACT_ATOMS: atom_id res chain seq x y z
N VAL A 1 15.91 8.55 -21.19
CA VAL A 1 16.93 7.54 -21.51
C VAL A 1 16.39 6.19 -21.16
N PHE A 2 16.54 5.22 -22.07
CA PHE A 2 16.11 3.84 -21.87
C PHE A 2 17.28 2.91 -22.20
N ALA A 3 17.50 1.92 -21.35
CA ALA A 3 18.49 0.88 -21.57
C ALA A 3 17.92 -0.48 -21.14
N GLN A 4 18.11 -1.51 -21.96
CA GLN A 4 17.71 -2.88 -21.67
C GLN A 4 18.88 -3.81 -21.91
N TRP A 5 19.12 -4.71 -20.97
CA TRP A 5 20.12 -5.77 -21.04
C TRP A 5 19.43 -7.12 -20.89
N ASP A 6 19.49 -7.90 -21.95
CA ASP A 6 19.03 -9.29 -21.92
C ASP A 6 20.19 -10.18 -21.48
N ILE A 7 20.25 -10.47 -20.18
CA ILE A 7 21.31 -11.28 -19.56
C ILE A 7 21.23 -12.73 -20.08
N LYS A 8 20.00 -13.23 -20.21
CA LYS A 8 19.64 -14.53 -20.81
C LYS A 8 18.28 -14.41 -21.48
N LYS A 9 17.85 -15.41 -22.26
CA LYS A 9 16.53 -15.43 -22.93
C LYS A 9 15.34 -15.18 -21.98
N SER A 10 15.49 -15.49 -20.70
CA SER A 10 14.44 -15.36 -19.68
C SER A 10 14.88 -14.48 -18.50
N GLU A 11 15.85 -13.63 -18.69
CA GLU A 11 16.41 -12.78 -17.64
C GLU A 11 16.82 -11.43 -18.23
N SER A 12 16.17 -10.37 -17.79
CA SER A 12 16.40 -9.02 -18.30
C SER A 12 16.49 -7.99 -17.19
N LEU A 13 17.28 -6.98 -17.43
CA LEU A 13 17.42 -5.78 -16.63
C LEU A 13 17.08 -4.58 -17.50
N THR A 14 16.17 -3.75 -17.04
CA THR A 14 15.73 -2.54 -17.75
C THR A 14 15.93 -1.33 -16.87
N TYR A 15 16.52 -0.29 -17.41
CA TYR A 15 16.63 1.00 -16.75
C TYR A 15 15.96 2.07 -17.60
N ASN A 16 15.16 2.92 -16.96
CA ASN A 16 14.52 4.06 -17.62
C ASN A 16 14.72 5.31 -16.75
N TYR A 17 15.28 6.34 -17.36
CA TYR A 17 15.37 7.70 -16.80
C TYR A 17 14.47 8.63 -17.58
N ARG A 18 13.63 9.36 -16.85
CA ARG A 18 12.76 10.40 -17.39
C ARG A 18 12.91 11.67 -16.58
N MET A 19 13.06 12.79 -17.27
CA MET A 19 13.02 14.13 -16.72
C MET A 19 11.87 14.87 -17.39
N SER A 20 10.99 15.50 -16.61
CA SER A 20 9.82 16.20 -17.11
C SER A 20 9.43 17.33 -16.17
N ASN A 21 8.81 18.35 -16.70
CA ASN A 21 8.09 19.33 -15.90
C ASN A 21 6.81 18.69 -15.37
N PHE A 22 6.54 18.94 -14.11
CA PHE A 22 5.29 18.59 -13.46
C PHE A 22 4.38 19.81 -13.52
N PHE A 23 3.33 19.73 -14.35
CA PHE A 23 2.36 20.80 -14.51
C PHE A 23 1.37 20.81 -13.36
N ASN A 24 1.08 21.99 -12.88
CA ASN A 24 0.10 22.17 -11.80
C ASN A 24 -1.33 21.96 -12.32
N ASP A 25 -2.18 21.42 -11.46
CA ASP A 25 -3.61 21.32 -11.73
C ASP A 25 -4.24 22.72 -11.78
N VAL A 26 -5.22 22.93 -12.65
CA VAL A 26 -5.94 24.20 -12.80
C VAL A 26 -6.49 24.69 -11.47
N ASN A 27 -6.99 23.78 -10.62
CA ASN A 27 -7.50 24.14 -9.30
C ASN A 27 -6.44 24.74 -8.36
N THR A 28 -5.15 24.44 -8.59
CA THR A 28 -4.05 25.03 -7.80
C THR A 28 -3.71 26.44 -8.25
N LEU A 29 -4.14 26.84 -9.45
CA LEU A 29 -3.89 28.15 -10.04
C LEU A 29 -5.03 29.16 -9.80
N VAL A 30 -6.18 28.70 -9.32
CA VAL A 30 -7.34 29.58 -9.10
C VAL A 30 -7.14 30.41 -7.83
N ASP A 31 -7.05 31.71 -7.96
CA ASP A 31 -7.06 32.62 -6.84
C ASP A 31 -8.46 32.60 -6.17
N GLY A 32 -8.47 32.44 -4.86
CA GLY A 32 -9.69 32.42 -4.07
C GLY A 32 -9.65 31.36 -2.98
N PHE A 33 -10.42 31.58 -1.93
CA PHE A 33 -10.48 30.63 -0.82
C PHE A 33 -11.50 29.53 -1.07
N THR A 34 -11.07 28.31 -0.86
CA THR A 34 -11.92 27.11 -0.86
C THR A 34 -12.00 26.55 0.55
N LEU A 35 -13.22 26.34 1.03
CA LEU A 35 -13.46 25.67 2.30
C LEU A 35 -13.34 24.15 2.07
N ASN A 36 -12.28 23.54 2.60
CA ASN A 36 -12.06 22.09 2.48
C ASN A 36 -12.88 21.31 3.51
N ASN A 37 -13.01 21.87 4.71
CA ASN A 37 -13.83 21.37 5.81
C ASN A 37 -14.09 22.51 6.82
N PHE A 38 -14.78 22.23 7.92
CA PHE A 38 -15.19 23.23 8.92
C PHE A 38 -14.05 24.05 9.53
N ASN A 39 -12.81 23.58 9.44
CA ASN A 39 -11.64 24.26 10.02
C ASN A 39 -10.46 24.41 9.06
N SER A 40 -10.65 24.17 7.76
CA SER A 40 -9.56 24.23 6.78
C SER A 40 -9.98 25.01 5.53
N LEU A 41 -9.25 26.10 5.31
CA LEU A 41 -9.36 26.94 4.11
C LEU A 41 -8.09 26.77 3.28
N SER A 42 -8.24 26.70 1.96
CA SER A 42 -7.10 26.74 1.04
C SER A 42 -7.30 27.75 -0.07
N SER A 43 -6.21 28.33 -0.52
CA SER A 43 -6.17 29.21 -1.69
C SER A 43 -5.21 28.66 -2.72
N GLY A 44 -5.55 28.76 -3.99
CA GLY A 44 -4.61 28.56 -5.08
C GLY A 44 -3.72 29.81 -5.28
N ASN A 45 -2.81 29.73 -6.25
CA ASN A 45 -1.93 30.82 -6.61
C ASN A 45 -1.58 30.71 -8.10
N ARG A 46 -1.97 31.72 -8.89
CA ARG A 46 -1.72 31.77 -10.34
C ARG A 46 -0.27 32.03 -10.74
N PHE A 47 0.58 32.40 -9.78
CA PHE A 47 1.99 32.75 -10.01
C PHE A 47 2.97 31.62 -9.69
N ILE A 48 2.45 30.39 -9.49
CA ILE A 48 3.31 29.24 -9.27
C ILE A 48 3.90 28.70 -10.56
N ASP A 49 5.17 28.34 -10.51
CA ASP A 49 5.90 27.72 -11.59
C ASP A 49 5.77 26.18 -11.56
N ASN A 50 6.11 25.54 -12.68
CA ASN A 50 6.13 24.09 -12.77
C ASN A 50 7.34 23.52 -12.04
N ALA A 51 7.14 22.45 -11.33
CA ALA A 51 8.22 21.71 -10.68
C ALA A 51 8.98 20.82 -11.69
N LEU A 52 10.27 20.63 -11.46
CA LEU A 52 11.08 19.72 -12.24
C LEU A 52 11.13 18.35 -11.57
N GLN A 53 10.63 17.33 -12.27
CA GLN A 53 10.61 15.96 -11.78
C GLN A 53 11.59 15.07 -12.55
N GLN A 54 12.38 14.30 -11.82
CA GLN A 54 13.26 13.27 -12.31
C GLN A 54 12.80 11.92 -11.78
N ASN A 55 12.70 10.94 -12.69
CA ASN A 55 12.32 9.57 -12.38
C ASN A 55 13.37 8.60 -12.88
N HIS A 56 13.83 7.72 -11.99
CA HIS A 56 14.73 6.62 -12.30
C HIS A 56 14.00 5.31 -12.00
N ASN A 57 13.83 4.46 -13.00
CA ASN A 57 13.17 3.18 -12.87
C ASN A 57 14.15 2.07 -13.22
N LEU A 58 14.34 1.13 -12.32
CA LEU A 58 15.13 -0.08 -12.54
C LEU A 58 14.23 -1.28 -12.37
N ARG A 59 14.18 -2.15 -13.37
CA ARG A 59 13.38 -3.36 -13.35
C ARG A 59 14.24 -4.55 -13.70
N TYR A 60 14.22 -5.56 -12.86
CA TYR A 60 14.81 -6.86 -13.10
C TYR A 60 13.72 -7.92 -13.16
N SER A 61 13.77 -8.79 -14.15
CA SER A 61 12.87 -9.92 -14.28
C SER A 61 13.63 -11.17 -14.70
N LYS A 62 13.29 -12.28 -14.05
CA LYS A 62 13.82 -13.60 -14.37
C LYS A 62 12.72 -14.64 -14.25
N TYR A 63 12.64 -15.49 -15.26
CA TYR A 63 11.72 -16.62 -15.28
C TYR A 63 12.45 -17.90 -15.70
N ASN A 64 12.29 -18.97 -14.94
CA ASN A 64 12.88 -20.27 -15.24
C ASN A 64 11.80 -21.35 -15.26
N LEU A 65 11.49 -21.87 -16.44
CA LEU A 65 10.48 -22.91 -16.67
C LEU A 65 10.85 -24.25 -16.06
N PHE A 66 12.14 -24.60 -15.96
CA PHE A 66 12.58 -25.91 -15.50
C PHE A 66 12.34 -26.14 -14.00
N ASN A 67 12.50 -25.09 -13.22
CA ASN A 67 12.31 -25.12 -11.76
C ASN A 67 11.20 -24.19 -11.27
N TYR A 68 10.41 -23.64 -12.21
CA TYR A 68 9.31 -22.71 -11.95
C TYR A 68 9.70 -21.57 -11.00
N THR A 69 10.88 -21.00 -11.24
CA THR A 69 11.36 -19.87 -10.47
C THR A 69 11.01 -18.58 -11.21
N THR A 70 10.34 -17.68 -10.52
CA THR A 70 10.08 -16.32 -10.98
C THR A 70 10.70 -15.35 -9.98
N ILE A 71 11.47 -14.40 -10.49
CA ILE A 71 12.02 -13.28 -9.72
C ILE A 71 11.62 -12.01 -10.42
N PHE A 72 11.09 -11.09 -9.68
CA PHE A 72 10.79 -9.75 -10.14
C PHE A 72 11.30 -8.75 -9.10
N ALA A 73 12.04 -7.73 -9.56
CA ALA A 73 12.44 -6.61 -8.73
C ALA A 73 12.19 -5.31 -9.51
N PHE A 74 11.65 -4.34 -8.81
CA PHE A 74 11.41 -3.01 -9.34
C PHE A 74 11.85 -1.98 -8.31
N LEU A 75 12.61 -0.98 -8.76
CA LEU A 75 13.02 0.15 -7.95
C LEU A 75 12.69 1.42 -8.72
N ASN A 76 11.99 2.32 -8.08
CA ASN A 76 11.71 3.65 -8.60
C ASN A 76 12.24 4.70 -7.62
N TYR A 77 13.03 5.64 -8.12
CA TYR A 77 13.42 6.85 -7.40
C TYR A 77 12.84 8.06 -8.13
N THR A 78 12.17 8.90 -7.38
CA THR A 78 11.60 10.16 -7.87
C THR A 78 12.15 11.31 -7.05
N SER A 79 12.64 12.32 -7.74
CA SER A 79 13.10 13.59 -7.17
C SER A 79 12.33 14.73 -7.81
N THR A 80 11.73 15.60 -6.98
CA THR A 80 10.98 16.78 -7.44
C THR A 80 11.62 18.01 -6.87
N LYS A 81 12.25 18.80 -7.73
CA LYS A 81 12.88 20.06 -7.39
C LYS A 81 11.88 21.19 -7.50
N ASP A 82 11.97 22.14 -6.58
CA ASP A 82 11.11 23.33 -6.48
C ASP A 82 9.62 22.98 -6.52
N PRO A 83 9.17 22.02 -5.67
CA PRO A 83 7.80 21.55 -5.70
C PRO A 83 6.83 22.66 -5.29
N VAL A 84 5.62 22.58 -5.82
CA VAL A 84 4.51 23.38 -5.30
C VAL A 84 3.99 22.71 -4.03
N VAL A 85 4.02 23.44 -2.95
CA VAL A 85 3.61 22.96 -1.61
C VAL A 85 2.57 23.84 -1.00
N ASN A 86 1.88 23.31 0.01
CA ASN A 86 1.05 24.13 0.88
C ASN A 86 1.94 24.85 1.89
N ARG A 87 1.81 26.16 1.94
CA ARG A 87 2.30 26.99 3.04
C ARG A 87 1.14 27.16 4.01
N SER A 88 1.27 26.63 5.21
CA SER A 88 0.17 26.53 6.17
C SER A 88 0.37 27.50 7.34
N PHE A 89 -0.74 28.12 7.74
CA PHE A 89 -0.86 28.94 8.94
C PHE A 89 -1.96 28.34 9.84
N PHE A 90 -1.68 28.25 11.14
CA PHE A 90 -2.63 27.77 12.13
C PHE A 90 -3.06 28.91 13.04
N ASN A 91 -4.38 29.08 13.17
CA ASN A 91 -4.99 29.99 14.14
C ASN A 91 -5.96 29.19 15.01
N GLY A 92 -5.53 28.79 16.17
CA GLY A 92 -6.25 27.84 17.01
C GLY A 92 -6.43 26.49 16.29
N ILE A 93 -7.67 26.08 16.12
CA ILE A 93 -8.02 24.84 15.40
C ILE A 93 -8.15 25.03 13.89
N SER A 94 -8.09 26.26 13.41
CA SER A 94 -8.28 26.58 12.00
C SER A 94 -6.95 26.56 11.26
N GLN A 95 -6.93 25.89 10.11
CA GLN A 95 -5.81 25.87 9.18
C GLN A 95 -6.14 26.69 7.94
N ILE A 96 -5.27 27.63 7.61
CA ILE A 96 -5.32 28.38 6.35
C ILE A 96 -4.06 28.01 5.57
N SER A 97 -4.21 27.70 4.29
CA SER A 97 -3.07 27.34 3.45
C SER A 97 -3.16 28.01 2.08
N ASP A 98 -2.02 28.37 1.55
CA ASP A 98 -1.85 28.82 0.18
C ASP A 98 -0.83 27.94 -0.56
N ARG A 99 -0.79 28.06 -1.88
CA ARG A 99 0.12 27.34 -2.75
C ARG A 99 1.33 28.21 -3.09
N VAL A 100 2.53 27.69 -2.87
CA VAL A 100 3.77 28.38 -3.20
C VAL A 100 4.79 27.42 -3.82
N ASN A 101 5.68 27.93 -4.65
CA ASN A 101 6.89 27.20 -5.00
C ASN A 101 7.86 27.22 -3.82
N ALA A 102 8.40 26.08 -3.50
CA ALA A 102 9.36 25.93 -2.42
C ALA A 102 10.76 25.70 -3.00
N ASN A 103 11.75 26.28 -2.34
CA ASN A 103 13.15 26.13 -2.71
C ASN A 103 13.78 24.93 -1.97
N PHE A 104 13.24 23.73 -2.21
CA PHE A 104 13.79 22.47 -1.71
C PHE A 104 13.47 21.33 -2.67
N THR A 105 13.92 20.14 -2.34
CA THR A 105 13.68 18.93 -3.14
C THR A 105 12.90 17.92 -2.30
N ASN A 106 11.82 17.39 -2.85
CA ASN A 106 11.11 16.24 -2.32
C ASN A 106 11.62 14.98 -3.02
N GLU A 107 11.79 13.92 -2.27
CA GLU A 107 12.35 12.67 -2.76
C GLU A 107 11.51 11.49 -2.33
N SER A 108 11.44 10.48 -3.18
CA SER A 108 10.84 9.20 -2.83
C SER A 108 11.54 8.04 -3.51
N VAL A 109 11.61 6.93 -2.78
CA VAL A 109 12.07 5.64 -3.29
C VAL A 109 10.96 4.63 -3.05
N SER A 110 10.60 3.89 -4.08
CA SER A 110 9.73 2.72 -3.93
C SER A 110 10.38 1.49 -4.55
N GLY A 111 10.38 0.40 -3.81
CA GLY A 111 10.94 -0.87 -4.22
C GLY A 111 9.96 -2.00 -4.03
N THR A 112 9.86 -2.87 -5.01
CA THR A 112 9.10 -4.12 -4.94
C THR A 112 10.04 -5.26 -5.32
N PHE A 113 10.04 -6.32 -4.51
CA PHE A 113 10.71 -7.55 -4.82
C PHE A 113 9.73 -8.71 -4.65
N SER A 114 9.70 -9.60 -5.62
CA SER A 114 8.96 -10.85 -5.51
C SER A 114 9.79 -12.02 -5.99
N TYR A 115 9.76 -13.07 -5.21
CA TYR A 115 10.38 -14.35 -5.49
C TYR A 115 9.33 -15.44 -5.35
N GLN A 116 9.23 -16.32 -6.32
CA GLN A 116 8.41 -17.51 -6.25
C GLN A 116 9.16 -18.68 -6.85
N ARG A 117 9.07 -19.81 -6.20
CA ARG A 117 9.64 -21.06 -6.70
C ARG A 117 8.78 -22.25 -6.33
N SER A 118 8.56 -23.14 -7.29
CA SER A 118 8.01 -24.49 -7.03
C SER A 118 9.14 -25.51 -6.99
N PHE A 119 9.07 -26.44 -6.06
CA PHE A 119 10.07 -27.49 -5.89
C PHE A 119 9.41 -28.86 -5.63
N LYS A 120 10.06 -29.92 -6.07
CA LYS A 120 9.55 -31.30 -6.01
C LYS A 120 8.12 -31.44 -6.56
N LYS A 121 7.67 -30.59 -7.51
CA LYS A 121 6.33 -30.52 -8.11
C LYS A 121 5.17 -30.25 -7.13
N PHE A 122 5.36 -30.37 -5.83
CA PHE A 122 4.29 -30.34 -4.83
C PHE A 122 4.38 -29.20 -3.85
N TYR A 123 5.49 -28.51 -3.81
CA TYR A 123 5.72 -27.43 -2.85
C TYR A 123 5.98 -26.10 -3.56
N LYS A 124 5.51 -25.03 -2.98
CA LYS A 124 5.80 -23.67 -3.44
C LYS A 124 6.32 -22.83 -2.27
N ALA A 125 7.25 -21.97 -2.56
CA ALA A 125 7.70 -20.93 -1.64
C ALA A 125 7.58 -19.58 -2.35
N SER A 126 7.15 -18.57 -1.64
CA SER A 126 7.17 -17.20 -2.14
C SER A 126 7.65 -16.21 -1.10
N ALA A 127 8.24 -15.14 -1.57
CA ALA A 127 8.59 -13.97 -0.78
C ALA A 127 8.22 -12.72 -1.56
N VAL A 128 7.58 -11.78 -0.89
CA VAL A 128 7.21 -10.48 -1.46
C VAL A 128 7.63 -9.39 -0.48
N THR A 129 8.22 -8.34 -1.02
CA THR A 129 8.61 -7.17 -0.25
C THR A 129 8.21 -5.92 -1.01
N ASN A 130 7.59 -4.98 -0.32
CA ASN A 130 7.35 -3.63 -0.82
C ASN A 130 7.91 -2.64 0.19
N ILE A 131 8.78 -1.74 -0.26
CA ILE A 131 9.38 -0.71 0.57
C ILE A 131 9.14 0.63 -0.12
N THR A 132 8.62 1.58 0.64
CA THR A 132 8.48 2.97 0.19
C THR A 132 9.09 3.88 1.23
N TRP A 133 9.99 4.72 0.80
CA TRP A 133 10.51 5.84 1.57
C TRP A 133 10.13 7.12 0.87
N SER A 134 9.77 8.13 1.63
CA SER A 134 9.55 9.48 1.11
C SER A 134 10.04 10.52 2.08
N LYS A 135 10.67 11.55 1.52
CA LYS A 135 11.08 12.76 2.22
C LYS A 135 10.33 13.92 1.59
N ASN A 136 9.33 14.40 2.31
CA ASN A 136 8.51 15.52 1.91
C ASN A 136 8.74 16.68 2.85
N ASN A 137 8.96 17.86 2.30
CA ASN A 137 9.12 19.06 3.08
C ASN A 137 7.80 19.84 3.05
N GLN A 138 7.39 20.32 4.22
CA GLN A 138 6.22 21.19 4.38
C GLN A 138 6.69 22.58 4.81
N LEU A 139 6.00 23.61 4.33
CA LEU A 139 6.28 24.98 4.63
C LEU A 139 5.22 25.53 5.60
N PHE A 140 5.67 26.19 6.65
CA PHE A 140 4.81 26.79 7.65
C PHE A 140 5.09 28.28 7.75
N VAL A 141 4.01 29.06 7.87
CA VAL A 141 4.10 30.50 8.15
C VAL A 141 4.62 30.69 9.57
N ASN A 142 5.57 31.59 9.74
CA ASN A 142 6.04 31.96 11.07
C ASN A 142 4.93 32.72 11.79
N PRO A 143 4.42 32.26 12.94
CA PRO A 143 3.33 32.92 13.65
C PRO A 143 3.73 34.28 14.25
N ALA A 144 5.03 34.53 14.45
CA ALA A 144 5.53 35.81 14.96
C ALA A 144 5.52 36.92 13.90
N ASP A 145 5.60 36.55 12.61
CA ASP A 145 5.55 37.51 11.49
C ASP A 145 4.86 36.84 10.28
N PRO A 146 3.52 36.67 10.30
CA PRO A 146 2.79 35.95 9.29
C PRO A 146 2.74 36.65 7.91
N THR A 147 3.15 37.93 7.88
CA THR A 147 3.15 38.75 6.66
C THR A 147 4.46 38.67 5.89
N ASN A 148 5.52 38.14 6.47
CA ASN A 148 6.85 38.07 5.88
C ASN A 148 7.21 36.61 5.52
N PRO A 149 7.06 36.20 4.25
CA PRO A 149 7.38 34.83 3.85
C PRO A 149 8.87 34.48 3.96
N ALA A 150 9.77 35.45 4.11
CA ALA A 150 11.19 35.22 4.28
C ALA A 150 11.54 34.56 5.63
N VAL A 151 10.65 34.64 6.62
CA VAL A 151 10.83 34.02 7.95
C VAL A 151 10.00 32.72 8.11
N ASP A 152 9.35 32.24 7.05
CA ASP A 152 8.68 30.96 7.03
C ASP A 152 9.71 29.83 7.23
N PHE A 153 9.28 28.76 7.86
CA PHE A 153 10.15 27.64 8.14
C PHE A 153 9.66 26.35 7.46
N SER A 154 10.60 25.54 7.01
CA SER A 154 10.31 24.23 6.45
C SER A 154 10.54 23.14 7.48
N ARG A 155 9.68 22.11 7.45
CA ARG A 155 9.84 20.87 8.20
C ARG A 155 9.92 19.69 7.26
N SER A 156 11.01 18.96 7.34
CA SER A 156 11.16 17.71 6.60
C SER A 156 10.42 16.58 7.31
N ILE A 157 9.66 15.84 6.55
CA ILE A 157 8.88 14.67 7.00
C ILE A 157 9.40 13.46 6.23
N GLU A 158 9.99 12.53 6.95
CA GLU A 158 10.42 11.27 6.40
C GLU A 158 9.46 10.17 6.82
N ASN A 159 8.98 9.41 5.85
CA ASN A 159 8.07 8.30 6.08
C ASN A 159 8.65 7.04 5.46
N TRP A 160 8.57 5.94 6.19
CA TRP A 160 8.88 4.60 5.72
C TRP A 160 7.66 3.72 5.81
N ASN A 161 7.33 3.05 4.71
CA ASN A 161 6.37 1.96 4.66
C ASN A 161 7.08 0.72 4.18
N GLN A 162 7.04 -0.35 4.96
CA GLN A 162 7.73 -1.58 4.66
C GLN A 162 6.76 -2.75 4.82
N PHE A 163 6.61 -3.54 3.78
CA PHE A 163 5.81 -4.75 3.80
C PHE A 163 6.65 -5.93 3.39
N TYR A 164 6.62 -6.97 4.19
CA TYR A 164 7.31 -8.23 3.96
C TYR A 164 6.31 -9.37 4.11
N ARG A 165 6.30 -10.29 3.18
CA ARG A 165 5.50 -11.50 3.26
C ARG A 165 6.30 -12.68 2.74
N VAL A 166 6.31 -13.77 3.52
CA VAL A 166 6.83 -15.04 3.09
C VAL A 166 5.71 -16.07 3.16
N SER A 167 5.68 -17.01 2.23
CA SER A 167 4.75 -18.12 2.28
C SER A 167 5.39 -19.43 1.85
N LEU A 168 4.89 -20.52 2.45
CA LEU A 168 5.21 -21.88 2.08
C LEU A 168 3.89 -22.62 1.88
N GLY A 169 3.76 -23.34 0.78
CA GLY A 169 2.52 -24.04 0.48
C GLY A 169 2.74 -25.33 -0.29
N THR A 170 1.67 -26.08 -0.38
CA THR A 170 1.59 -27.29 -1.18
C THR A 170 0.76 -27.05 -2.45
N GLN A 171 0.93 -27.91 -3.46
CA GLN A 171 0.17 -27.88 -4.72
C GLN A 171 -0.12 -29.30 -5.20
N PHE A 172 -0.80 -30.07 -4.37
CA PHE A 172 -1.24 -31.43 -4.71
C PHE A 172 -2.45 -31.38 -5.65
N GLN A 173 -2.57 -32.35 -6.53
CA GLN A 173 -3.73 -32.46 -7.43
C GLN A 173 -4.97 -33.08 -6.77
N LYS A 174 -4.76 -34.02 -5.85
CA LYS A 174 -5.83 -34.83 -5.24
C LYS A 174 -5.92 -34.71 -3.71
N LEU A 175 -4.95 -34.10 -3.08
CA LEU A 175 -4.91 -33.89 -1.63
C LEU A 175 -5.21 -32.44 -1.30
N PRO A 176 -5.58 -32.14 -0.05
CA PRO A 176 -5.69 -30.77 0.42
C PRO A 176 -4.39 -29.99 0.22
N ASN A 177 -4.51 -28.76 -0.23
CA ASN A 177 -3.41 -27.81 -0.33
C ASN A 177 -3.47 -26.86 0.85
N LEU A 178 -2.34 -26.70 1.51
CA LEU A 178 -2.15 -25.78 2.60
C LEU A 178 -1.11 -24.74 2.22
N GLU A 179 -1.37 -23.49 2.56
CA GLU A 179 -0.41 -22.41 2.48
C GLU A 179 -0.33 -21.73 3.85
N ALA A 180 0.84 -21.74 4.45
CA ALA A 180 1.16 -20.92 5.61
C ALA A 180 1.93 -19.69 5.15
N ALA A 181 1.50 -18.52 5.58
CA ALA A 181 2.18 -17.26 5.27
C ALA A 181 2.34 -16.40 6.52
N TYR A 182 3.39 -15.58 6.51
CA TYR A 182 3.66 -14.61 7.55
C TYR A 182 3.95 -13.25 6.90
N GLY A 183 3.13 -12.28 7.23
CA GLY A 183 3.26 -10.90 6.80
C GLY A 183 3.70 -9.98 7.94
N ILE A 184 4.56 -9.02 7.63
CA ILE A 184 4.91 -7.90 8.52
C ILE A 184 4.72 -6.62 7.73
N ASN A 185 4.04 -5.65 8.34
CA ASN A 185 3.96 -4.29 7.84
C ASN A 185 4.53 -3.35 8.90
N VAL A 186 5.50 -2.51 8.52
CA VAL A 186 6.09 -1.50 9.40
C VAL A 186 5.85 -0.12 8.77
N ASN A 187 5.16 0.74 9.51
CA ASN A 187 4.93 2.12 9.13
C ASN A 187 5.68 3.02 10.12
N GLU A 188 6.63 3.77 9.61
CA GLU A 188 7.42 4.73 10.40
C GLU A 188 7.16 6.13 9.89
N ASN A 189 6.65 6.97 10.79
CA ASN A 189 6.41 8.37 10.58
C ASN A 189 7.13 9.16 11.67
N PRO A 190 7.38 10.46 11.50
CA PRO A 190 7.97 11.29 12.56
C PRO A 190 7.18 11.18 13.86
N GLY A 191 7.81 10.63 14.88
CA GLY A 191 7.22 10.47 16.21
C GLY A 191 6.43 9.19 16.45
N ALA A 192 6.22 8.32 15.45
CA ALA A 192 5.48 7.07 15.65
C ALA A 192 5.95 5.96 14.73
N VAL A 193 6.05 4.76 15.27
CA VAL A 193 6.31 3.53 14.49
C VAL A 193 5.26 2.50 14.85
N PHE A 194 4.61 1.98 13.81
CA PHE A 194 3.60 0.94 13.94
C PHE A 194 4.04 -0.33 13.23
N THR A 195 3.82 -1.45 13.86
CA THR A 195 4.11 -2.76 13.27
C THR A 195 2.85 -3.61 13.30
N THR A 196 2.53 -4.24 12.17
CA THR A 196 1.45 -5.22 12.06
C THR A 196 2.04 -6.57 11.68
N HIS A 197 1.80 -7.58 12.49
CA HIS A 197 2.11 -8.97 12.18
C HIS A 197 0.84 -9.67 11.70
N SER A 198 0.93 -10.39 10.57
CA SER A 198 -0.23 -11.03 9.94
C SER A 198 0.08 -12.46 9.51
N PRO A 199 0.22 -13.42 10.47
CA PRO A 199 0.25 -14.82 10.12
C PRO A 199 -1.10 -15.27 9.53
N SER A 200 -1.04 -16.13 8.52
CA SER A 200 -2.24 -16.67 7.88
C SER A 200 -2.04 -18.10 7.41
N VAL A 201 -3.13 -18.86 7.40
CA VAL A 201 -3.18 -20.22 6.86
C VAL A 201 -4.36 -20.29 5.89
N THR A 202 -4.09 -20.78 4.69
CA THR A 202 -5.11 -21.02 3.66
C THR A 202 -5.17 -22.51 3.36
N LEU A 203 -6.37 -23.06 3.35
CA LEU A 203 -6.71 -24.40 2.92
C LEU A 203 -7.47 -24.33 1.61
N ASP A 204 -6.99 -25.03 0.58
CA ASP A 204 -7.71 -25.29 -0.66
C ASP A 204 -7.83 -26.78 -0.87
N TYR A 205 -9.07 -27.27 -0.94
CA TYR A 205 -9.32 -28.70 -1.09
C TYR A 205 -10.41 -28.99 -2.12
N ARG A 206 -10.04 -29.75 -3.15
CA ARG A 206 -11.01 -30.34 -4.07
C ARG A 206 -11.48 -31.66 -3.49
N ILE A 207 -12.66 -31.67 -2.86
CA ILE A 207 -13.23 -32.80 -2.17
C ILE A 207 -13.57 -33.92 -3.14
N ILE A 208 -14.28 -33.53 -4.22
CA ILE A 208 -14.62 -34.39 -5.36
C ILE A 208 -14.59 -33.56 -6.64
N GLU A 209 -14.75 -34.18 -7.78
CA GLU A 209 -14.88 -33.45 -9.04
C GLU A 209 -16.06 -32.46 -8.96
N GLY A 210 -15.77 -31.20 -9.20
CA GLY A 210 -16.75 -30.12 -9.13
C GLY A 210 -17.01 -29.51 -7.75
N LEU A 211 -16.56 -30.12 -6.64
CA LEU A 211 -16.74 -29.59 -5.29
C LEU A 211 -15.41 -29.18 -4.67
N ALA A 212 -15.25 -27.89 -4.38
CA ALA A 212 -14.07 -27.32 -3.77
C ALA A 212 -14.39 -26.54 -2.51
N LEU A 213 -13.54 -26.67 -1.50
CA LEU A 213 -13.53 -25.93 -0.27
C LEU A 213 -12.29 -25.02 -0.23
N THR A 214 -12.47 -23.75 0.03
CA THR A 214 -11.40 -22.80 0.34
C THR A 214 -11.67 -22.19 1.71
N SER A 215 -10.65 -22.13 2.56
CA SER A 215 -10.76 -21.49 3.88
C SER A 215 -9.48 -20.72 4.17
N THR A 216 -9.60 -19.49 4.67
CA THR A 216 -8.47 -18.67 5.08
C THR A 216 -8.67 -18.14 6.48
N TYR A 217 -7.74 -18.43 7.34
CA TYR A 217 -7.60 -17.83 8.67
C TYR A 217 -6.46 -16.83 8.65
N THR A 218 -6.69 -15.63 9.19
CA THR A 218 -5.68 -14.58 9.36
C THR A 218 -5.77 -14.02 10.75
N TYR A 219 -4.67 -14.00 11.47
CA TYR A 219 -4.51 -13.27 12.73
C TYR A 219 -3.76 -11.98 12.45
N ASN A 220 -4.17 -10.87 13.07
CA ASN A 220 -3.52 -9.59 12.95
C ASN A 220 -3.18 -9.06 14.35
N ASP A 221 -1.96 -8.60 14.48
CA ASP A 221 -1.43 -8.02 15.71
C ASP A 221 -0.78 -6.68 15.36
N PHE A 222 -1.49 -5.60 15.65
CA PHE A 222 -1.07 -4.22 15.38
C PHE A 222 -0.56 -3.59 16.67
N ARG A 223 0.66 -3.08 16.62
CA ARG A 223 1.33 -2.47 17.80
C ARG A 223 2.04 -1.19 17.43
N SER A 224 2.00 -0.21 18.36
CA SER A 224 2.93 0.91 18.35
C SER A 224 4.24 0.53 19.06
N ARG A 225 5.36 1.12 18.64
CA ARG A 225 6.69 0.87 19.25
C ARG A 225 6.73 1.25 20.74
N ASP A 226 6.02 2.29 21.15
CA ASP A 226 5.93 2.75 22.54
C ASP A 226 5.01 1.85 23.41
N GLY A 227 4.34 0.86 22.83
CA GLY A 227 3.45 -0.08 23.51
C GLY A 227 2.09 0.48 23.92
N ASN A 228 1.80 1.75 23.64
CA ASN A 228 0.54 2.38 24.03
C ASN A 228 -0.65 1.88 23.22
N ILE A 229 -0.39 1.37 22.01
CA ILE A 229 -1.41 0.84 21.12
C ILE A 229 -1.10 -0.64 20.86
N ASN A 230 -2.06 -1.48 21.18
CA ASN A 230 -2.01 -2.92 20.91
C ASN A 230 -3.41 -3.41 20.55
N ASN A 231 -3.61 -3.70 19.27
CA ASN A 231 -4.90 -4.16 18.73
C ASN A 231 -4.70 -5.51 18.04
N THR A 232 -5.37 -6.52 18.53
CA THR A 232 -5.36 -7.86 17.93
C THR A 232 -6.74 -8.23 17.45
N PHE A 233 -6.80 -8.85 16.29
CA PHE A 233 -8.03 -9.41 15.76
C PHE A 233 -7.74 -10.56 14.80
N ASP A 234 -8.71 -11.45 14.65
CA ASP A 234 -8.65 -12.56 13.74
C ASP A 234 -9.84 -12.61 12.81
N LEU A 235 -9.63 -13.13 11.62
CA LEU A 235 -10.65 -13.28 10.60
C LEU A 235 -10.59 -14.70 10.03
N LEU A 236 -11.75 -15.34 9.94
CA LEU A 236 -11.93 -16.61 9.25
C LEU A 236 -12.94 -16.44 8.14
N THR A 237 -12.53 -16.77 6.94
CA THR A 237 -13.42 -16.87 5.77
C THR A 237 -13.41 -18.30 5.26
N ALA A 238 -14.54 -18.78 4.77
CA ALA A 238 -14.62 -20.07 4.10
C ALA A 238 -15.62 -20.03 2.97
N SER A 239 -15.36 -20.77 1.90
CA SER A 239 -16.29 -20.95 0.80
C SER A 239 -16.30 -22.38 0.29
N ILE A 240 -17.49 -22.84 -0.07
CA ILE A 240 -17.71 -24.11 -0.76
C ILE A 240 -18.29 -23.78 -2.12
N ASN A 241 -17.64 -24.26 -3.16
CA ASN A 241 -18.09 -24.07 -4.54
C ASN A 241 -18.41 -25.44 -5.13
N TYR A 242 -19.59 -25.55 -5.77
CA TYR A 242 -19.99 -26.75 -6.47
C TYR A 242 -20.41 -26.44 -7.90
N ARG A 243 -19.77 -27.08 -8.86
CA ARG A 243 -20.14 -27.05 -10.27
C ARG A 243 -20.04 -28.47 -10.83
N LYS A 244 -21.17 -29.01 -11.24
CA LYS A 244 -21.18 -30.30 -11.94
C LYS A 244 -20.45 -30.14 -13.30
N LYS A 245 -19.72 -31.17 -13.71
CA LYS A 245 -19.06 -31.21 -15.02
C LYS A 245 -20.08 -30.92 -16.14
N ASP A 246 -19.68 -30.10 -17.09
CA ASP A 246 -20.47 -29.63 -18.23
C ASP A 246 -21.75 -28.86 -17.86
N SER A 247 -21.92 -28.51 -16.59
CA SER A 247 -23.03 -27.66 -16.14
C SER A 247 -22.74 -26.20 -16.36
N LYS A 248 -23.73 -25.43 -16.75
CA LYS A 248 -23.71 -23.97 -16.80
C LYS A 248 -24.02 -23.34 -15.43
N LEU A 249 -24.40 -24.15 -14.45
CA LEU A 249 -24.73 -23.69 -13.09
C LEU A 249 -23.58 -23.97 -12.13
N GLU A 250 -23.22 -22.93 -11.34
CA GLU A 250 -22.31 -23.02 -10.22
C GLU A 250 -23.02 -22.54 -8.95
N TYR A 251 -22.88 -23.31 -7.89
CA TYR A 251 -23.40 -23.01 -6.56
C TYR A 251 -22.25 -22.66 -5.65
N ARG A 252 -22.39 -21.56 -4.91
CA ARG A 252 -21.38 -21.14 -3.96
C ARG A 252 -22.04 -20.78 -2.62
N ILE A 253 -21.48 -21.29 -1.55
CA ILE A 253 -21.76 -20.85 -0.19
C ILE A 253 -20.48 -20.23 0.34
N SER A 254 -20.54 -18.98 0.76
CA SER A 254 -19.38 -18.28 1.36
C SER A 254 -19.75 -17.66 2.68
N GLY A 255 -18.92 -17.90 3.69
CA GLY A 255 -19.01 -17.29 5.00
C GLY A 255 -17.85 -16.33 5.21
N THR A 256 -18.15 -15.13 5.67
CA THR A 256 -17.17 -14.10 6.00
C THR A 256 -17.25 -13.75 7.45
N ASN A 257 -16.11 -13.43 8.05
CA ASN A 257 -16.01 -13.11 9.48
C ASN A 257 -16.64 -14.19 10.38
N LEU A 258 -16.33 -15.46 10.10
CA LEU A 258 -16.94 -16.60 10.79
C LEU A 258 -16.64 -16.61 12.30
N LEU A 259 -15.57 -15.96 12.75
CA LEU A 259 -15.22 -15.78 14.16
C LEU A 259 -15.96 -14.63 14.82
N ASN A 260 -16.70 -13.83 14.02
CA ASN A 260 -17.53 -12.73 14.50
C ASN A 260 -16.73 -11.62 15.20
N THR A 261 -15.58 -11.26 14.64
CA THR A 261 -14.82 -10.09 15.06
C THR A 261 -15.68 -8.84 14.93
N LYS A 262 -15.84 -8.06 16.01
CA LYS A 262 -16.83 -6.97 16.08
C LYS A 262 -16.29 -5.64 15.59
N SER A 263 -15.03 -5.34 15.92
CA SER A 263 -14.42 -4.05 15.57
C SER A 263 -12.93 -4.18 15.33
N ILE A 264 -12.41 -3.28 14.53
CA ILE A 264 -10.99 -3.09 14.26
C ILE A 264 -10.66 -1.65 14.57
N ASN A 265 -9.69 -1.41 15.43
CA ASN A 265 -9.17 -0.08 15.67
C ASN A 265 -8.03 0.20 14.71
N ARG A 266 -8.03 1.36 14.10
CA ARG A 266 -6.93 1.90 13.30
C ARG A 266 -6.55 3.25 13.82
N ASP A 267 -5.29 3.37 14.17
CA ASP A 267 -4.69 4.60 14.63
C ASP A 267 -3.71 5.08 13.58
N SER A 268 -3.72 6.37 13.30
CA SER A 268 -2.78 7.00 12.39
C SER A 268 -2.27 8.31 12.97
N PHE A 269 -0.99 8.54 12.77
CA PHE A 269 -0.32 9.77 13.14
C PHE A 269 0.13 10.51 11.89
N ASN A 270 0.02 11.82 11.94
CA ASN A 270 0.76 12.70 11.08
C ASN A 270 1.44 13.80 11.94
N VAL A 271 2.17 14.70 11.30
CA VAL A 271 2.97 15.72 11.99
C VAL A 271 2.16 16.62 12.92
N VAL A 272 0.87 16.78 12.65
CA VAL A 272 0.00 17.76 13.31
C VAL A 272 -1.23 17.12 13.94
N SER A 273 -1.51 15.83 13.69
CA SER A 273 -2.70 15.18 14.22
C SER A 273 -2.50 13.69 14.52
N PHE A 274 -3.19 13.23 15.54
CA PHE A 274 -3.46 11.83 15.81
C PHE A 274 -4.93 11.53 15.47
N ASN A 275 -5.15 10.50 14.68
CA ASN A 275 -6.48 10.02 14.37
C ASN A 275 -6.61 8.60 14.88
N SER A 276 -7.58 8.37 15.76
CA SER A 276 -8.02 7.03 16.16
C SER A 276 -9.38 6.78 15.55
N SER A 277 -9.50 5.68 14.83
CA SER A 277 -10.74 5.30 14.17
C SER A 277 -11.10 3.87 14.53
N GLN A 278 -12.29 3.69 15.05
CA GLN A 278 -12.87 2.37 15.26
C GLN A 278 -13.78 2.05 14.09
N TYR A 279 -13.45 0.99 13.38
CA TYR A 279 -14.29 0.45 12.30
C TYR A 279 -15.05 -0.75 12.82
N PHE A 280 -16.37 -0.71 12.74
CA PHE A 280 -17.19 -1.89 12.98
C PHE A 280 -17.03 -2.84 11.81
N VAL A 281 -16.58 -4.05 12.10
CA VAL A 281 -16.48 -5.10 11.09
C VAL A 281 -17.89 -5.60 10.80
N GLN A 282 -18.19 -5.82 9.52
CA GLN A 282 -19.44 -6.42 9.15
C GLN A 282 -19.63 -7.75 9.92
N PRO A 283 -20.76 -7.96 10.60
CA PRO A 283 -21.00 -9.17 11.38
C PRO A 283 -20.79 -10.42 10.53
N ARG A 284 -20.60 -11.56 11.17
CA ARG A 284 -20.60 -12.85 10.49
C ARG A 284 -21.84 -12.98 9.60
N TYR A 285 -21.60 -13.26 8.33
CA TYR A 285 -22.69 -13.52 7.39
C TYR A 285 -22.32 -14.65 6.44
N ILE A 286 -23.35 -15.30 5.93
CA ILE A 286 -23.23 -16.37 4.96
C ILE A 286 -24.02 -15.96 3.72
N ILE A 287 -23.38 -16.08 2.57
CA ILE A 287 -23.98 -15.78 1.27
C ILE A 287 -24.13 -17.08 0.50
N PHE A 288 -25.30 -17.33 -0.03
CA PHE A 288 -25.54 -18.31 -1.08
C PHE A 288 -25.58 -17.60 -2.44
N SER A 289 -24.78 -18.07 -3.38
CA SER A 289 -24.72 -17.52 -4.73
C SER A 289 -24.99 -18.60 -5.76
N LEU A 290 -25.78 -18.26 -6.75
CA LEU A 290 -26.06 -19.07 -7.93
C LEU A 290 -25.55 -18.33 -9.16
N GLN A 291 -24.60 -18.92 -9.90
CA GLN A 291 -24.06 -18.35 -11.13
C GLN A 291 -24.44 -19.21 -12.31
N TYR A 292 -24.98 -18.59 -13.36
CA TYR A 292 -25.27 -19.23 -14.63
C TYR A 292 -24.37 -18.66 -15.72
N SER A 293 -23.66 -19.54 -16.42
CA SER A 293 -22.81 -19.17 -17.57
C SER A 293 -23.60 -19.39 -18.86
N LEU A 294 -23.77 -18.34 -19.63
CA LEU A 294 -24.48 -18.39 -20.94
C LEU A 294 -23.69 -19.16 -22.00
#